data_12feb0ce83fc8817f8acb74053e377fe
#
_entry.id   12feb0ce83fc8817f8acb74053e377fe
#
_cell.length_a   1.000
_cell.length_b   1.000
_cell.length_c   1.000
_cell.angle_alpha   90.00
_cell.angle_beta   90.00
_cell.angle_gamma   90.00
#
_symmetry.space_group_name_H-M   'P 1'
#
loop_
_entity.id
_entity.type
_entity.pdbx_description
1 polymer ?
#
loop_
_entity_poly.entity_id
_entity_poly.type
_entity_poly.pdbx_seq_one_letter_code
_entity_poly.pdbx_strand_id
1 'polypeptide(L)'
;MDKLRTAGPWESEQTHDSLRRYLLEETYEVFDAVRGGNADELREELGDVLLQVLFHARIAEDAPQHPFTIDDVADSLVRKLGNRVPAVLAGEPISLDEQLAQWEERKALENGRSPAIRRWMTCRRASPHWRWRRR
;
A
#
# COMPACT_ATOMS: atom_id res chain seq x y z
N MET A 1 15.90 0.02 8.63
CA MET A 1 16.01 -0.85 7.43
C MET A 1 17.48 -1.07 7.00
N ASP A 2 18.36 -0.08 7.06
CA ASP A 2 19.76 -0.22 6.59
C ASP A 2 20.50 -1.39 7.21
N LYS A 3 20.46 -1.52 8.55
CA LYS A 3 21.13 -2.63 9.24
C LYS A 3 20.59 -4.00 8.78
N LEU A 4 19.29 -4.14 8.59
CA LEU A 4 18.67 -5.37 8.10
C LEU A 4 19.15 -5.65 6.67
N ARG A 5 19.06 -4.66 5.78
CA ARG A 5 19.43 -4.80 4.38
C ARG A 5 20.92 -5.11 4.17
N THR A 6 21.80 -4.55 5.01
CA THR A 6 23.26 -4.72 4.86
C THR A 6 23.85 -5.88 5.65
N ALA A 7 23.26 -6.27 6.78
CA ALA A 7 23.78 -7.29 7.68
C ALA A 7 22.96 -8.60 7.70
N GLY A 8 21.72 -8.57 7.26
CA GLY A 8 20.85 -9.74 7.20
C GLY A 8 21.16 -10.60 5.98
N PRO A 9 21.56 -11.88 6.15
CA PRO A 9 21.89 -12.75 5.01
C PRO A 9 20.71 -12.97 4.06
N TRP A 10 19.49 -13.09 4.60
CA TRP A 10 18.28 -13.25 3.82
C TRP A 10 17.78 -11.91 3.26
N GLU A 11 17.80 -10.88 4.09
CA GLU A 11 17.28 -9.56 3.74
C GLU A 11 18.11 -8.87 2.64
N SER A 12 19.41 -9.12 2.60
CA SER A 12 20.31 -8.56 1.58
C SER A 12 20.00 -9.07 0.16
N GLU A 13 19.45 -10.28 0.04
CA GLU A 13 19.14 -10.92 -1.23
C GLU A 13 17.72 -10.60 -1.75
N GLN A 14 16.86 -9.97 -0.91
CA GLN A 14 15.49 -9.73 -1.32
C GLN A 14 15.38 -8.70 -2.45
N THR A 15 14.42 -8.96 -3.32
CA THR A 15 14.03 -8.08 -4.43
C THR A 15 12.55 -7.72 -4.31
N HIS A 16 12.09 -6.73 -5.07
CA HIS A 16 10.68 -6.41 -5.14
C HIS A 16 9.83 -7.63 -5.52
N ASP A 17 10.32 -8.50 -6.40
CA ASP A 17 9.56 -9.67 -6.86
C ASP A 17 9.53 -10.77 -5.79
N SER A 18 10.64 -11.05 -5.10
CA SER A 18 10.69 -12.07 -4.05
C SER A 18 9.79 -11.72 -2.85
N LEU A 19 9.61 -10.43 -2.55
CA LEU A 19 8.77 -9.96 -1.44
C LEU A 19 7.27 -9.91 -1.78
N ARG A 20 6.86 -10.04 -3.03
CA ARG A 20 5.43 -9.96 -3.42
C ARG A 20 4.54 -10.96 -2.68
N ARG A 21 5.04 -12.16 -2.45
CA ARG A 21 4.27 -13.20 -1.74
C ARG A 21 4.02 -12.82 -0.28
N TYR A 22 5.01 -12.25 0.39
CA TYR A 22 4.89 -11.80 1.78
C TYR A 22 3.91 -10.64 1.88
N LEU A 23 4.04 -9.60 1.05
CA LEU A 23 3.07 -8.50 1.02
C LEU A 23 1.62 -9.00 0.82
N LEU A 24 1.42 -10.04 0.03
CA LEU A 24 0.10 -10.64 -0.15
C LEU A 24 -0.36 -11.37 1.10
N GLU A 25 0.52 -12.13 1.75
CA GLU A 25 0.29 -12.87 3.00
C GLU A 25 -0.12 -11.89 4.11
N GLU A 26 0.72 -10.89 4.43
CA GLU A 26 0.44 -9.87 5.44
C GLU A 26 -0.87 -9.11 5.17
N THR A 27 -1.18 -8.86 3.89
CA THR A 27 -2.44 -8.23 3.53
C THR A 27 -3.65 -9.10 3.90
N TYR A 28 -3.55 -10.41 3.75
CA TYR A 28 -4.63 -11.32 4.16
C TYR A 28 -4.75 -11.45 5.67
N GLU A 29 -3.63 -11.44 6.39
CA GLU A 29 -3.60 -11.47 7.85
C GLU A 29 -4.25 -10.22 8.44
N VAL A 30 -4.01 -9.03 7.87
CA VAL A 30 -4.77 -7.82 8.21
C VAL A 30 -6.28 -8.02 7.97
N PHE A 31 -6.71 -8.65 6.87
CA PHE A 31 -8.14 -8.92 6.65
C PHE A 31 -8.74 -9.84 7.70
N ASP A 32 -8.00 -10.86 8.11
CA ASP A 32 -8.47 -11.79 9.13
C ASP A 32 -8.48 -11.14 10.52
N ALA A 33 -7.48 -10.35 10.88
CA ALA A 33 -7.43 -9.56 12.11
C ALA A 33 -8.60 -8.55 12.21
N VAL A 34 -8.92 -7.85 11.12
CA VAL A 34 -10.11 -6.95 11.04
C VAL A 34 -11.40 -7.74 11.28
N ARG A 35 -11.52 -8.94 10.74
CA ARG A 35 -12.70 -9.80 10.94
C ARG A 35 -12.77 -10.40 12.35
N GLY A 36 -11.62 -10.69 12.94
CA GLY A 36 -11.49 -11.21 14.31
C GLY A 36 -11.84 -10.19 15.39
N GLY A 37 -11.68 -8.90 15.07
CA GLY A 37 -11.99 -7.80 16.00
C GLY A 37 -10.99 -7.65 17.14
N ASN A 38 -9.84 -8.30 17.06
CA ASN A 38 -8.76 -8.20 18.06
C ASN A 38 -7.82 -7.04 17.70
N ALA A 39 -7.78 -6.02 18.55
CA ALA A 39 -6.98 -4.82 18.30
C ALA A 39 -5.46 -5.08 18.39
N ASP A 40 -5.03 -6.01 19.22
CA ASP A 40 -3.61 -6.35 19.36
C ASP A 40 -3.10 -7.07 18.10
N GLU A 41 -3.86 -8.06 17.63
CA GLU A 41 -3.59 -8.76 16.39
C GLU A 41 -3.58 -7.79 15.20
N LEU A 42 -4.60 -6.94 15.06
CA LEU A 42 -4.63 -5.94 14.00
C LEU A 42 -3.41 -4.99 14.03
N ARG A 43 -2.93 -4.63 15.22
CA ARG A 43 -1.74 -3.79 15.37
C ARG A 43 -0.49 -4.52 14.88
N GLU A 44 -0.36 -5.81 15.18
CA GLU A 44 0.75 -6.64 14.72
C GLU A 44 0.75 -6.75 13.20
N GLU A 45 -0.36 -7.14 12.60
CA GLU A 45 -0.48 -7.32 11.14
C GLU A 45 -0.29 -6.00 10.35
N LEU A 46 -0.75 -4.87 10.89
CA LEU A 46 -0.45 -3.56 10.31
C LEU A 46 1.04 -3.22 10.39
N GLY A 47 1.74 -3.69 11.43
CA GLY A 47 3.19 -3.58 11.56
C GLY A 47 3.91 -4.35 10.45
N ASP A 48 3.44 -5.55 10.12
CA ASP A 48 4.04 -6.40 9.09
C ASP A 48 3.79 -5.85 7.68
N VAL A 49 2.60 -5.32 7.40
CA VAL A 49 2.37 -4.56 6.16
C VAL A 49 3.27 -3.32 6.09
N LEU A 50 3.45 -2.59 7.18
CA LEU A 50 4.37 -1.45 7.22
C LEU A 50 5.81 -1.89 6.99
N LEU A 51 6.24 -3.04 7.54
CA LEU A 51 7.56 -3.61 7.28
C LEU A 51 7.76 -3.86 5.78
N GLN A 52 6.75 -4.39 5.07
CA GLN A 52 6.82 -4.58 3.62
C GLN A 52 7.01 -3.24 2.88
N VAL A 53 6.30 -2.19 3.27
CA VAL A 53 6.47 -0.85 2.67
C VAL A 53 7.88 -0.33 2.88
N LEU A 54 8.41 -0.41 4.11
CA LEU A 54 9.76 0.01 4.46
C LEU A 54 10.83 -0.79 3.71
N PHE A 55 10.59 -2.09 3.54
CA PHE A 55 11.52 -2.98 2.83
C PHE A 55 11.58 -2.64 1.34
N HIS A 56 10.42 -2.48 0.71
CA HIS A 56 10.34 -2.07 -0.69
C HIS A 56 10.99 -0.70 -0.94
N ALA A 57 10.76 0.28 -0.06
CA ALA A 57 11.40 1.58 -0.17
C ALA A 57 12.93 1.45 -0.07
N ARG A 58 13.43 0.66 0.88
CA ARG A 58 14.87 0.45 1.06
C ARG A 58 15.52 -0.27 -0.15
N ILE A 59 14.83 -1.20 -0.77
CA ILE A 59 15.32 -1.83 -2.02
C ILE A 59 15.35 -0.79 -3.16
N ALA A 60 14.35 0.10 -3.21
CA ALA A 60 14.27 1.13 -4.24
C ALA A 60 15.39 2.17 -4.14
N GLU A 61 15.93 2.43 -2.95
CA GLU A 61 17.11 3.31 -2.76
C GLU A 61 18.34 2.77 -3.49
N ASP A 62 18.49 1.45 -3.61
CA ASP A 62 19.61 0.79 -4.30
C ASP A 62 19.40 0.73 -5.84
N ALA A 63 18.25 1.18 -6.35
CA ALA A 63 17.93 1.07 -7.77
C ALA A 63 18.84 1.98 -8.63
N PRO A 64 19.43 1.47 -9.71
CA PRO A 64 20.31 2.28 -10.57
C PRO A 64 19.57 3.33 -11.39
N GLN A 65 18.24 3.18 -11.54
CA GLN A 65 17.37 4.12 -12.25
C GLN A 65 16.20 4.49 -11.37
N HIS A 66 15.95 5.79 -11.24
CA HIS A 66 14.84 6.33 -10.46
C HIS A 66 14.77 5.82 -9.01
N PRO A 67 15.88 5.90 -8.24
CA PRO A 67 15.83 5.55 -6.82
C PRO A 67 14.85 6.46 -6.07
N PHE A 68 14.25 5.93 -5.03
CA PHE A 68 13.39 6.69 -4.12
C PHE A 68 13.49 6.13 -2.70
N THR A 69 13.21 6.98 -1.73
CA THR A 69 13.29 6.68 -0.31
C THR A 69 11.89 6.49 0.30
N ILE A 70 11.86 6.10 1.58
CA ILE A 70 10.59 6.07 2.34
C ILE A 70 9.99 7.47 2.50
N ASP A 71 10.83 8.52 2.54
CA ASP A 71 10.34 9.90 2.61
C ASP A 71 9.63 10.29 1.31
N ASP A 72 10.14 9.86 0.15
CA ASP A 72 9.46 10.07 -1.14
C ASP A 72 8.08 9.36 -1.20
N VAL A 73 7.99 8.18 -0.59
CA VAL A 73 6.72 7.46 -0.46
C VAL A 73 5.74 8.24 0.41
N ALA A 74 6.20 8.73 1.57
CA ALA A 74 5.40 9.54 2.47
C ALA A 74 4.96 10.86 1.81
N ASP A 75 5.86 11.57 1.15
CA ASP A 75 5.56 12.81 0.42
C ASP A 75 4.54 12.58 -0.71
N SER A 76 4.64 11.45 -1.40
CA SER A 76 3.66 11.07 -2.40
C SER A 76 2.26 10.88 -1.81
N LEU A 77 2.17 10.26 -0.62
CA LEU A 77 0.91 10.09 0.10
C LEU A 77 0.37 11.46 0.58
N VAL A 78 1.20 12.29 1.21
CA VAL A 78 0.82 13.63 1.69
C VAL A 78 0.28 14.48 0.54
N ARG A 79 1.00 14.52 -0.58
CA ARG A 79 0.57 15.24 -1.79
C ARG A 79 -0.76 14.72 -2.33
N LYS A 80 -0.93 13.39 -2.37
CA LYS A 80 -2.18 12.77 -2.80
C LYS A 80 -3.36 13.18 -1.91
N LEU A 81 -3.19 13.13 -0.59
CA LEU A 81 -4.24 13.53 0.36
C LEU A 81 -4.52 15.03 0.28
N GLY A 82 -3.47 15.86 0.20
CA GLY A 82 -3.62 17.31 0.01
C GLY A 82 -4.41 17.67 -1.25
N ASN A 83 -4.23 16.91 -2.32
CA ASN A 83 -4.98 17.11 -3.55
C ASN A 83 -6.42 16.58 -3.46
N ARG A 84 -6.67 15.48 -2.76
CA ARG A 84 -7.99 14.82 -2.76
C ARG A 84 -8.96 15.32 -1.73
N VAL A 85 -8.47 15.77 -0.57
CA VAL A 85 -9.30 16.19 0.57
C VAL A 85 -8.83 17.52 1.19
N PRO A 86 -8.59 18.59 0.40
CA PRO A 86 -8.03 19.83 0.91
C PRO A 86 -8.95 20.50 1.93
N ALA A 87 -10.26 20.50 1.73
CA ALA A 87 -11.23 21.07 2.66
C ALA A 87 -11.18 20.38 4.03
N VAL A 88 -11.09 19.04 4.05
CA VAL A 88 -10.95 18.26 5.29
C VAL A 88 -9.66 18.63 6.02
N LEU A 89 -8.54 18.73 5.29
CA LEU A 89 -7.23 19.08 5.88
C LEU A 89 -7.19 20.54 6.38
N ALA A 90 -7.96 21.44 5.76
CA ALA A 90 -8.12 22.81 6.22
C ALA A 90 -9.10 22.95 7.40
N GLY A 91 -9.76 21.86 7.81
CA GLY A 91 -10.78 21.91 8.87
C GLY A 91 -12.08 22.59 8.43
N GLU A 92 -12.32 22.69 7.12
CA GLU A 92 -13.52 23.30 6.57
C GLU A 92 -14.71 22.32 6.66
N PRO A 93 -15.92 22.81 7.00
CA PRO A 93 -17.09 21.96 7.00
C PRO A 93 -17.43 21.50 5.58
N ILE A 94 -17.53 20.22 5.40
CA ILE A 94 -17.90 19.57 4.12
C ILE A 94 -18.83 18.40 4.39
N SER A 95 -19.85 18.23 3.57
CA SER A 95 -20.72 17.07 3.66
C SER A 95 -20.04 15.81 3.11
N LEU A 96 -20.53 14.62 3.53
CA LEU A 96 -20.00 13.35 3.04
C LEU A 96 -20.13 13.24 1.51
N ASP A 97 -21.27 13.63 0.97
CA ASP A 97 -21.55 13.54 -0.47
C ASP A 97 -20.61 14.44 -1.28
N GLU A 98 -20.38 15.67 -0.82
CA GLU A 98 -19.42 16.60 -1.45
C GLU A 98 -17.98 16.07 -1.36
N GLN A 99 -17.58 15.53 -0.21
CA GLN A 99 -16.25 14.95 -0.06
C GLN A 99 -16.04 13.76 -1.01
N LEU A 100 -17.01 12.86 -1.13
CA LEU A 100 -16.94 11.72 -2.04
C LEU A 100 -16.91 12.16 -3.50
N ALA A 101 -17.72 13.13 -3.90
CA ALA A 101 -17.73 13.68 -5.25
C ALA A 101 -16.37 14.33 -5.60
N GLN A 102 -15.81 15.15 -4.73
CA GLN A 102 -14.48 15.75 -4.91
C GLN A 102 -13.38 14.68 -5.00
N TRP A 103 -13.45 13.65 -4.16
CA TRP A 103 -12.49 12.55 -4.18
C TRP A 103 -12.46 11.81 -5.53
N GLU A 104 -13.64 11.44 -6.05
CA GLU A 104 -13.74 10.72 -7.33
C GLU A 104 -13.34 11.61 -8.52
N GLU A 105 -13.71 12.89 -8.52
CA GLU A 105 -13.31 13.84 -9.55
C GLU A 105 -11.78 13.98 -9.60
N ARG A 106 -11.14 14.23 -8.47
CA ARG A 106 -9.69 14.42 -8.38
C ARG A 106 -8.93 13.13 -8.70
N LYS A 107 -9.44 11.99 -8.28
CA LYS A 107 -8.91 10.68 -8.63
C LYS A 107 -9.03 10.41 -10.13
N ALA A 108 -10.09 10.86 -10.78
CA ALA A 108 -10.23 10.73 -12.24
C ALA A 108 -9.20 11.56 -12.99
N LEU A 109 -8.90 12.78 -12.52
CA LEU A 109 -7.87 13.65 -13.09
C LEU A 109 -6.46 13.05 -12.95
N GLU A 110 -6.16 12.39 -11.81
CA GLU A 110 -4.89 11.69 -11.59
C GLU A 110 -4.75 10.43 -12.47
N ASN A 111 -5.84 9.71 -12.72
CA ASN A 111 -5.86 8.47 -13.51
C ASN A 111 -5.53 8.66 -15.01
N GLY A 112 -5.51 9.89 -15.52
CA GLY A 112 -4.92 10.18 -16.82
C GLY A 112 -3.42 9.85 -16.91
N ARG A 113 -2.78 9.54 -15.78
CA ARG A 113 -1.34 9.25 -15.68
C ARG A 113 -0.98 7.79 -15.35
N SER A 114 -1.92 6.89 -15.02
CA SER A 114 -1.56 5.49 -14.71
C SER A 114 -2.60 4.45 -15.08
N PRO A 115 -2.33 3.62 -16.10
CA PRO A 115 -3.16 2.45 -16.44
C PRO A 115 -3.00 1.25 -15.48
N ALA A 116 -2.01 1.26 -14.59
CA ALA A 116 -1.58 0.07 -13.86
C ALA A 116 -2.59 -0.48 -12.83
N ILE A 117 -3.36 0.38 -12.18
CA ILE A 117 -4.29 -0.03 -11.11
C ILE A 117 -5.57 -0.68 -11.67
N ARG A 118 -6.00 -0.32 -12.88
CA ARG A 118 -7.18 -0.97 -13.52
C ARG A 118 -6.94 -2.44 -13.88
N ARG A 119 -5.71 -2.84 -14.12
CA ARG A 119 -5.38 -4.22 -14.51
C ARG A 119 -5.63 -5.22 -13.38
N TRP A 120 -5.50 -4.79 -12.12
CA TRP A 120 -5.77 -5.65 -10.96
C TRP A 120 -7.26 -5.85 -10.68
N MET A 121 -8.09 -4.82 -10.87
CA MET A 121 -9.54 -4.92 -10.66
C MET A 121 -10.25 -5.71 -11.76
N THR A 122 -9.73 -5.72 -12.98
CA THR A 122 -10.28 -6.54 -14.08
C THR A 122 -9.88 -8.01 -13.99
N CYS A 123 -8.74 -8.35 -13.38
CA CYS A 123 -8.36 -9.75 -13.11
C CYS A 123 -9.31 -10.46 -12.12
N ARG A 124 -10.00 -9.73 -11.23
CA ARG A 124 -10.97 -10.33 -10.30
C ARG A 124 -12.22 -10.91 -10.97
N ARG A 125 -12.55 -10.50 -12.20
CA ARG A 125 -13.73 -11.03 -12.94
C ARG A 125 -13.45 -12.29 -13.76
N ALA A 126 -12.19 -12.70 -13.91
CA ALA A 126 -11.82 -13.76 -14.84
C ALA A 126 -11.40 -15.09 -14.20
N SER A 127 -11.43 -15.26 -12.87
CA SER A 127 -11.03 -16.52 -12.25
C SER A 127 -11.93 -16.94 -11.08
N PRO A 128 -12.90 -17.88 -11.32
CA PRO A 128 -13.78 -18.41 -10.27
C PRO A 128 -13.11 -19.48 -9.38
N HIS A 129 -11.82 -19.71 -9.44
CA HIS A 129 -11.21 -20.94 -8.87
C HIS A 129 -10.27 -20.73 -7.67
N TRP A 130 -10.36 -19.65 -6.91
CA TRP A 130 -9.68 -19.58 -5.63
C TRP A 130 -10.51 -20.27 -4.55
N ARG A 131 -10.39 -21.59 -4.48
CA ARG A 131 -10.84 -22.37 -3.32
C ARG A 131 -9.79 -22.22 -2.22
N TRP A 132 -10.17 -21.58 -1.16
CA TRP A 132 -9.44 -21.52 0.10
C TRP A 132 -9.22 -22.95 0.63
N ARG A 133 -7.98 -23.37 0.77
CA ARG A 133 -7.66 -24.49 1.64
C ARG A 133 -7.45 -23.96 3.05
N ARG A 134 -8.38 -24.28 3.93
CA ARG A 134 -8.20 -24.13 5.38
C ARG A 134 -7.10 -25.09 5.82
N ARG A 135 -6.15 -24.63 6.57
CA ARG A 135 -5.33 -25.45 7.46
C ARG A 135 -5.91 -25.37 8.85
#